data_0b266b095e970a2172c49e87481460ef
#
_entry.id   0b266b095e970a2172c49e87481460ef
#
_cell.length_a   1.000
_cell.length_b   1.000
_cell.length_c   1.000
_cell.angle_alpha   90.00
_cell.angle_beta   90.00
_cell.angle_gamma   90.00
#
_symmetry.space_group_name_H-M   'P 1'
#
loop_
_entity.id
_entity.type
_entity.pdbx_description
1 polymer ?
#
loop_
_entity_poly.entity_id
_entity_poly.type
_entity_poly.pdbx_seq_one_letter_code
_entity_poly.pdbx_strand_id
1 'polypeptide(L)'
;MKVLVTEYLRIDLEREMWECRRCGKELQSARDNYKRGLLVYDRDPREIHKPLLDPKKYQRTYSPDPTWCRILEYYCPQCGTMMEAEYLPPGHPPLYDIELDIDALKEQWRDRKEVTEEPIGPDLALEKARNQRALHADHQHGGLRKGPP
;
A
#
# COMPACT_ATOMS: atom_id res chain seq x y z
N MET A 1 11.11 -21.15 -10.06
CA MET A 1 11.91 -20.37 -9.06
C MET A 1 11.23 -19.03 -8.81
N LYS A 2 11.09 -18.64 -7.53
CA LYS A 2 10.41 -17.40 -7.14
C LYS A 2 11.40 -16.38 -6.57
N VAL A 3 11.35 -15.16 -7.09
CA VAL A 3 12.25 -14.06 -6.73
C VAL A 3 11.46 -12.95 -6.07
N LEU A 4 11.86 -12.56 -4.85
CA LEU A 4 11.26 -11.44 -4.13
C LEU A 4 11.70 -10.12 -4.78
N VAL A 5 10.75 -9.24 -5.04
CA VAL A 5 10.99 -7.92 -5.62
C VAL A 5 10.68 -6.82 -4.61
N THR A 6 9.52 -6.90 -3.96
CA THR A 6 9.14 -6.03 -2.85
C THR A 6 8.61 -6.86 -1.69
N GLU A 7 8.18 -6.20 -0.62
CA GLU A 7 7.58 -6.89 0.53
C GLU A 7 6.35 -7.74 0.15
N TYR A 8 5.56 -7.30 -0.84
CA TYR A 8 4.31 -7.96 -1.22
C TYR A 8 4.30 -8.53 -2.63
N LEU A 9 5.35 -8.29 -3.43
CA LEU A 9 5.47 -8.75 -4.82
C LEU A 9 6.64 -9.69 -4.99
N ARG A 10 6.42 -10.74 -5.76
CA ARG A 10 7.46 -11.65 -6.25
C ARG A 10 7.22 -12.01 -7.71
N ILE A 11 8.24 -12.52 -8.36
CA ILE A 11 8.17 -13.05 -9.73
C ILE A 11 8.43 -14.54 -9.71
N ASP A 12 7.54 -15.32 -10.33
CA ASP A 12 7.85 -16.67 -10.75
C ASP A 12 8.60 -16.62 -12.08
N LEU A 13 9.91 -16.88 -12.05
CA LEU A 13 10.78 -16.81 -13.24
C LEU A 13 10.49 -17.89 -14.28
N GLU A 14 9.96 -19.04 -13.89
CA GLU A 14 9.64 -20.13 -14.82
C GLU A 14 8.39 -19.78 -15.63
N ARG A 15 7.40 -19.21 -14.95
CA ARG A 15 6.12 -18.82 -15.56
C ARG A 15 6.11 -17.39 -16.08
N GLU A 16 7.15 -16.60 -15.77
CA GLU A 16 7.25 -15.18 -16.05
C GLU A 16 6.02 -14.39 -15.59
N MET A 17 5.61 -14.63 -14.34
CA MET A 17 4.41 -14.03 -13.76
C MET A 17 4.73 -13.25 -12.49
N TRP A 18 4.16 -12.07 -12.37
CA TRP A 18 4.04 -11.36 -11.11
C TRP A 18 3.07 -12.10 -10.20
N GLU A 19 3.42 -12.28 -8.95
CA GLU A 19 2.59 -12.91 -7.94
C GLU A 19 2.49 -12.05 -6.68
N CYS A 20 1.31 -12.08 -6.05
CA CYS A 20 1.16 -11.64 -4.68
C CYS A 20 1.91 -12.57 -3.74
N ARG A 21 2.92 -12.07 -3.04
CA ARG A 21 3.68 -12.87 -2.07
C ARG A 21 2.80 -13.43 -0.97
N ARG A 22 1.78 -12.69 -0.53
CA ARG A 22 0.93 -13.08 0.60
C ARG A 22 0.01 -14.26 0.31
N CYS A 23 -0.63 -14.28 -0.87
CA CYS A 23 -1.63 -15.31 -1.18
C CYS A 23 -1.30 -16.15 -2.43
N GLY A 24 -0.20 -15.88 -3.12
CA GLY A 24 0.21 -16.61 -4.32
C GLY A 24 -0.61 -16.31 -5.57
N LYS A 25 -1.51 -15.29 -5.54
CA LYS A 25 -2.30 -14.90 -6.71
C LYS A 25 -1.39 -14.41 -7.82
N GLU A 26 -1.50 -15.02 -8.98
CA GLU A 26 -0.92 -14.50 -10.22
C GLU A 26 -1.63 -13.21 -10.62
N LEU A 27 -0.84 -12.18 -10.91
CA LEU A 27 -1.34 -10.84 -11.17
C LEU A 27 -1.27 -10.51 -12.66
N GLN A 28 -0.07 -10.54 -13.23
CA GLN A 28 0.19 -10.12 -14.60
C GLN A 28 1.51 -10.76 -15.09
N SER A 29 1.75 -10.73 -16.42
CA SER A 29 3.05 -11.08 -16.99
C SER A 29 4.17 -10.26 -16.35
N ALA A 30 5.28 -10.91 -16.00
CA ALA A 30 6.45 -10.23 -15.44
C ALA A 30 7.13 -9.29 -16.45
N ARG A 31 6.81 -9.41 -17.73
CA ARG A 31 7.29 -8.52 -18.81
C ARG A 31 6.41 -7.28 -19.00
N ASP A 32 5.39 -7.09 -18.15
CA ASP A 32 4.48 -5.94 -18.18
C ASP A 32 4.32 -5.34 -16.78
N ASN A 33 3.71 -4.18 -16.71
CA ASN A 33 3.45 -3.48 -15.47
C ASN A 33 2.51 -4.29 -14.56
N TYR A 34 3.00 -4.71 -13.41
CA TYR A 34 2.26 -5.52 -12.43
C TYR A 34 0.95 -4.87 -11.98
N LYS A 35 0.86 -3.53 -12.02
CA LYS A 35 -0.32 -2.78 -11.62
C LYS A 35 -1.56 -3.10 -12.45
N ARG A 36 -1.37 -3.58 -13.70
CA ARG A 36 -2.49 -4.01 -14.57
C ARG A 36 -3.24 -5.23 -14.05
N GLY A 37 -2.62 -6.03 -13.19
CA GLY A 37 -3.24 -7.18 -12.53
C GLY A 37 -3.87 -6.87 -11.17
N LEU A 38 -3.88 -5.61 -10.74
CA LEU A 38 -4.35 -5.17 -9.44
C LEU A 38 -5.69 -4.44 -9.51
N LEU A 39 -6.43 -4.46 -8.42
CA LEU A 39 -7.56 -3.56 -8.22
C LEU A 39 -7.03 -2.17 -7.90
N VAL A 40 -7.64 -1.15 -8.50
CA VAL A 40 -7.27 0.24 -8.29
C VAL A 40 -8.38 0.97 -7.55
N TYR A 41 -8.03 1.66 -6.49
CA TYR A 41 -8.91 2.58 -5.80
C TYR A 41 -8.39 4.01 -5.94
N ASP A 42 -9.21 4.89 -6.50
CA ASP A 42 -8.92 6.33 -6.64
C ASP A 42 -9.42 7.05 -5.40
N ARG A 43 -8.50 7.25 -4.45
CA ARG A 43 -8.80 7.87 -3.17
C ARG A 43 -8.74 9.39 -3.27
N ASP A 44 -9.76 10.05 -2.77
CA ASP A 44 -9.72 11.51 -2.58
C ASP A 44 -8.61 11.84 -1.54
N PRO A 45 -7.60 12.64 -1.90
CA PRO A 45 -6.52 12.98 -0.99
C PRO A 45 -7.00 13.66 0.30
N ARG A 46 -8.19 14.27 0.32
CA ARG A 46 -8.79 14.88 1.51
C ARG A 46 -9.27 13.86 2.53
N GLU A 47 -9.45 12.60 2.16
CA GLU A 47 -9.76 11.52 3.11
C GLU A 47 -8.57 11.23 4.03
N ILE A 48 -7.35 11.34 3.52
CA ILE A 48 -6.11 11.16 4.26
C ILE A 48 -5.63 12.46 4.86
N HIS A 49 -5.52 13.50 4.04
CA HIS A 49 -5.05 14.82 4.41
C HIS A 49 -6.24 15.78 4.57
N LYS A 50 -6.95 15.65 5.68
CA LYS A 50 -8.18 16.42 5.93
C LYS A 50 -7.92 17.91 5.90
N PRO A 51 -8.77 18.70 5.20
CA PRO A 51 -8.65 20.15 5.21
C PRO A 51 -8.94 20.71 6.62
N LEU A 52 -8.15 21.72 7.00
CA LEU A 52 -8.35 22.48 8.23
C LEU A 52 -9.29 23.64 7.91
N LEU A 53 -10.56 23.53 8.33
CA LEU A 53 -11.64 24.41 7.87
C LEU A 53 -11.89 25.62 8.77
N ASP A 54 -11.38 25.64 10.00
CA ASP A 54 -11.59 26.75 10.93
C ASP A 54 -10.66 27.94 10.63
N PRO A 55 -11.13 29.01 9.94
CA PRO A 55 -10.29 30.14 9.57
C PRO A 55 -9.82 30.98 10.75
N LYS A 56 -10.39 30.79 11.95
CA LYS A 56 -9.94 31.45 13.19
C LYS A 56 -8.70 30.80 13.77
N LYS A 57 -8.54 29.49 13.52
CA LYS A 57 -7.41 28.71 14.02
C LYS A 57 -6.31 28.55 12.98
N TYR A 58 -6.68 28.49 11.70
CA TYR A 58 -5.76 28.12 10.62
C TYR A 58 -5.84 29.13 9.49
N GLN A 59 -4.73 29.76 9.17
CA GLN A 59 -4.63 30.69 8.05
C GLN A 59 -4.67 29.98 6.70
N ARG A 60 -4.24 28.73 6.64
CA ARG A 60 -4.14 27.92 5.42
C ARG A 60 -4.48 26.48 5.71
N THR A 61 -5.00 25.78 4.71
CA THR A 61 -5.05 24.31 4.67
C THR A 61 -3.94 23.78 3.79
N TYR A 62 -3.32 22.69 4.23
CA TYR A 62 -2.33 21.93 3.44
C TYR A 62 -2.91 20.65 2.85
N SER A 63 -4.24 20.52 2.89
CA SER A 63 -4.90 19.41 2.21
C SER A 63 -4.69 19.53 0.70
N PRO A 64 -4.25 18.47 0.02
CA PRO A 64 -4.09 18.48 -1.42
C PRO A 64 -5.43 18.73 -2.12
N ASP A 65 -5.38 19.53 -3.18
CA ASP A 65 -6.53 19.77 -4.04
C ASP A 65 -6.72 18.54 -4.97
N PRO A 66 -7.88 17.85 -4.95
CA PRO A 66 -8.14 16.69 -5.78
C PRO A 66 -8.16 17.00 -7.28
N THR A 67 -8.25 18.26 -7.67
CA THR A 67 -8.11 18.69 -9.09
C THR A 67 -6.66 18.69 -9.56
N TRP A 68 -5.70 18.59 -8.66
CA TRP A 68 -4.26 18.62 -8.94
C TRP A 68 -3.55 17.32 -8.52
N CYS A 69 -4.14 16.60 -7.57
CA CYS A 69 -3.53 15.41 -7.00
C CYS A 69 -4.57 14.32 -6.79
N ARG A 70 -4.23 13.11 -7.20
CA ARG A 70 -4.98 11.88 -6.94
C ARG A 70 -4.10 10.93 -6.17
N ILE A 71 -4.71 10.06 -5.38
CA ILE A 71 -4.03 8.94 -4.73
C ILE A 71 -4.60 7.66 -5.33
N LEU A 72 -3.76 6.94 -6.09
CA LEU A 72 -4.13 5.64 -6.63
C LEU A 72 -3.56 4.55 -5.73
N GLU A 73 -4.42 3.77 -5.12
CA GLU A 73 -4.06 2.64 -4.28
C GLU A 73 -4.29 1.33 -5.05
N TYR A 74 -3.31 0.44 -5.02
CA TYR A 74 -3.30 -0.81 -5.77
C TYR A 74 -3.39 -2.00 -4.84
N TYR A 75 -4.40 -2.86 -5.06
CA TYR A 75 -4.71 -3.97 -4.17
C TYR A 75 -4.70 -5.32 -4.89
N CYS A 76 -4.21 -6.35 -4.20
CA CYS A 76 -4.35 -7.72 -4.69
C CYS A 76 -5.83 -8.11 -4.83
N PRO A 77 -6.28 -8.59 -6.01
CA PRO A 77 -7.69 -8.91 -6.24
C PRO A 77 -8.18 -10.12 -5.43
N GLN A 78 -7.29 -10.91 -4.84
CA GLN A 78 -7.66 -12.08 -4.06
C GLN A 78 -7.65 -11.82 -2.56
N CYS A 79 -6.60 -11.20 -2.01
CA CYS A 79 -6.47 -11.05 -0.55
C CYS A 79 -6.58 -9.60 -0.05
N GLY A 80 -6.75 -8.62 -0.94
CA GLY A 80 -6.90 -7.22 -0.58
C GLY A 80 -5.62 -6.56 -0.01
N THR A 81 -4.47 -7.21 -0.10
CA THR A 81 -3.20 -6.60 0.32
C THR A 81 -2.90 -5.40 -0.56
N MET A 82 -2.67 -4.24 0.02
CA MET A 82 -2.21 -3.06 -0.69
C MET A 82 -0.75 -3.27 -1.13
N MET A 83 -0.50 -3.14 -2.42
CA MET A 83 0.81 -3.36 -3.04
C MET A 83 1.58 -2.06 -3.20
N GLU A 84 0.87 -0.99 -3.55
CA GLU A 84 1.45 0.30 -3.89
C GLU A 84 0.42 1.42 -3.69
N ALA A 85 0.90 2.65 -3.48
CA ALA A 85 0.10 3.86 -3.50
C ALA A 85 0.87 4.98 -4.22
N GLU A 86 0.26 5.56 -5.24
CA GLU A 86 0.84 6.62 -6.06
C GLU A 86 0.12 7.95 -5.89
N TYR A 87 0.89 9.02 -5.81
CA TYR A 87 0.39 10.40 -5.89
C TYR A 87 0.62 10.91 -7.31
N LEU A 88 -0.45 11.11 -8.06
CA LEU A 88 -0.40 11.47 -9.48
C LEU A 88 -1.27 12.68 -9.80
N PRO A 89 -0.90 13.50 -10.80
CA PRO A 89 -1.81 14.49 -11.36
C PRO A 89 -3.03 13.80 -12.00
N PRO A 90 -4.22 14.42 -11.99
CA PRO A 90 -5.37 13.89 -12.70
C PRO A 90 -5.08 13.61 -14.18
N GLY A 91 -5.50 12.46 -14.66
CA GLY A 91 -5.27 12.03 -16.06
C GLY A 91 -3.89 11.43 -16.33
N HIS A 92 -2.98 11.44 -15.36
CA HIS A 92 -1.71 10.74 -15.53
C HIS A 92 -1.93 9.22 -15.44
N PRO A 93 -1.37 8.42 -16.37
CA PRO A 93 -1.47 6.96 -16.27
C PRO A 93 -0.65 6.44 -15.08
N PRO A 94 -0.97 5.24 -14.56
CA PRO A 94 -0.16 4.57 -13.57
C PRO A 94 1.31 4.48 -13.99
N LEU A 95 2.22 4.74 -13.06
CA LEU A 95 3.66 4.66 -13.34
C LEU A 95 4.07 3.21 -13.60
N TYR A 96 4.99 3.02 -14.54
CA TYR A 96 5.72 1.76 -14.69
C TYR A 96 7.03 1.87 -13.89
N ASP A 97 6.91 1.75 -12.58
CA ASP A 97 7.98 2.00 -11.60
C ASP A 97 8.95 0.83 -11.43
N ILE A 98 8.49 -0.40 -11.70
CA ILE A 98 9.30 -1.62 -11.63
C ILE A 98 9.35 -2.27 -13.01
N GLU A 99 10.28 -1.83 -13.83
CA GLU A 99 10.59 -2.43 -15.12
C GLU A 99 11.87 -3.26 -15.00
N LEU A 100 11.75 -4.57 -15.20
CA LEU A 100 12.84 -5.53 -15.03
C LEU A 100 13.14 -6.25 -16.33
N ASP A 101 14.43 -6.41 -16.64
CA ASP A 101 14.88 -7.33 -17.68
C ASP A 101 14.78 -8.78 -17.15
N ILE A 102 13.71 -9.46 -17.55
CA ILE A 102 13.41 -10.81 -17.07
C ILE A 102 14.44 -11.83 -17.54
N ASP A 103 15.01 -11.64 -18.72
CA ASP A 103 16.02 -12.56 -19.25
C ASP A 103 17.35 -12.40 -18.50
N ALA A 104 17.76 -11.16 -18.23
CA ALA A 104 18.91 -10.89 -17.37
C ALA A 104 18.69 -11.38 -15.93
N LEU A 105 17.47 -11.24 -15.41
CA LEU A 105 17.13 -11.73 -14.08
C LEU A 105 17.21 -13.27 -14.00
N LYS A 106 16.72 -13.99 -15.01
CA LYS A 106 16.85 -15.45 -15.10
C LYS A 106 18.30 -15.89 -15.12
N GLU A 107 19.14 -15.18 -15.88
CA GLU A 107 20.58 -15.45 -15.93
C GLU A 107 21.25 -15.28 -14.57
N GLN A 108 20.96 -14.19 -13.89
CA GLN A 108 21.48 -13.92 -12.54
C GLN A 108 21.07 -14.99 -11.51
N TRP A 109 19.87 -15.57 -11.69
CA TRP A 109 19.33 -16.54 -10.74
C TRP A 109 19.59 -17.99 -11.13
N ARG A 110 20.28 -18.27 -12.24
CA ARG A 110 20.57 -19.63 -12.71
C ARG A 110 21.23 -20.50 -11.65
N ASP A 111 22.22 -19.94 -10.97
CA ASP A 111 23.01 -20.65 -9.96
C ASP A 111 22.68 -20.27 -8.51
N ARG A 112 21.58 -19.51 -8.33
CA ARG A 112 21.10 -19.09 -7.02
C ARG A 112 20.02 -20.04 -6.50
N LYS A 113 19.92 -20.10 -5.18
CA LYS A 113 18.83 -20.83 -4.53
C LYS A 113 17.66 -19.89 -4.25
N GLU A 114 16.46 -20.41 -4.38
CA GLU A 114 15.25 -19.73 -3.94
C GLU A 114 15.34 -19.41 -2.44
N VAL A 115 14.97 -18.20 -2.06
CA VAL A 115 14.91 -17.80 -0.66
C VAL A 115 13.69 -18.47 -0.02
N THR A 116 13.90 -19.16 1.10
CA THR A 116 12.80 -19.64 1.91
C THR A 116 12.06 -18.45 2.50
N GLU A 117 10.82 -18.27 2.06
CA GLU A 117 10.00 -17.18 2.57
C GLU A 117 9.44 -17.52 3.95
N GLU A 118 9.78 -16.70 4.93
CA GLU A 118 9.05 -16.71 6.19
C GLU A 118 7.62 -16.20 5.96
N PRO A 119 6.62 -16.78 6.63
CA PRO A 119 5.26 -16.25 6.59
C PRO A 119 5.26 -14.77 6.98
N ILE A 120 4.56 -13.94 6.23
CA ILE A 120 4.34 -12.54 6.63
C ILE A 120 3.55 -12.57 7.93
N GLY A 121 4.22 -12.26 9.03
CA GLY A 121 3.62 -12.20 10.36
C GLY A 121 2.55 -11.12 10.47
N PRO A 122 1.92 -10.99 11.64
CA PRO A 122 0.97 -9.92 11.89
C PRO A 122 1.64 -8.56 11.66
N ASP A 123 0.91 -7.62 11.08
CA ASP A 123 1.38 -6.26 10.87
C ASP A 123 1.56 -5.56 12.22
N LEU A 124 2.79 -5.57 12.71
CA LEU A 124 3.13 -4.96 14.02
C LEU A 124 2.85 -3.46 14.07
N ALA A 125 2.91 -2.76 12.93
CA ALA A 125 2.56 -1.34 12.86
C ALA A 125 1.06 -1.15 13.05
N LEU A 126 0.24 -2.00 12.43
CA LEU A 126 -1.20 -1.99 12.57
C LEU A 126 -1.63 -2.37 13.99
N GLU A 127 -0.98 -3.36 14.60
CA GLU A 127 -1.22 -3.74 15.99
C GLU A 127 -0.85 -2.62 16.97
N LYS A 128 0.30 -1.97 16.77
CA LYS A 128 0.68 -0.80 17.56
C LYS A 128 -0.34 0.34 17.42
N ALA A 129 -0.78 0.63 16.19
CA ALA A 129 -1.78 1.67 15.94
C ALA A 129 -3.14 1.35 16.60
N ARG A 130 -3.57 0.07 16.57
CA ARG A 130 -4.78 -0.38 17.27
C ARG A 130 -4.65 -0.20 18.79
N ASN A 131 -3.52 -0.62 19.36
CA ASN A 131 -3.27 -0.51 20.79
C ASN A 131 -3.20 0.95 21.26
N GLN A 132 -2.57 1.84 20.47
CA GLN A 132 -2.55 3.27 20.76
C GLN A 132 -3.95 3.90 20.71
N ARG A 133 -4.79 3.53 19.74
CA ARG A 133 -6.18 3.99 19.67
C ARG A 133 -7.01 3.53 20.85
N ALA A 134 -6.82 2.29 21.29
CA ALA A 134 -7.50 1.76 22.48
C ALA A 134 -7.11 2.55 23.75
N LEU A 135 -5.83 2.82 23.97
CA LEU A 135 -5.33 3.62 25.09
C LEU A 135 -5.89 5.05 25.10
N HIS A 136 -6.03 5.68 23.93
CA HIS A 136 -6.61 7.03 23.81
C HIS A 136 -8.13 7.04 24.00
N ALA A 137 -8.84 5.97 23.65
CA ALA A 137 -10.28 5.87 23.88
C ALA A 137 -10.63 5.82 25.38
N ASP A 138 -9.85 5.10 26.17
CA ASP A 138 -10.06 5.02 27.63
C ASP A 138 -9.83 6.36 28.36
N HIS A 139 -8.93 7.21 27.84
CA HIS A 139 -8.69 8.54 28.42
C HIS A 139 -9.82 9.56 28.16
N GLN A 140 -10.63 9.37 27.12
CA GLN A 140 -11.73 10.29 26.81
C GLN A 140 -13.00 10.06 27.64
N HIS A 141 -13.14 8.91 28.26
CA HIS A 141 -14.30 8.59 29.09
C HIS A 141 -14.12 8.89 30.62
N GLY A 142 -12.92 9.34 31.01
CA GLY A 142 -12.58 9.64 32.40
C GLY A 142 -12.93 11.07 32.93
N GLY A 143 -13.52 11.93 32.09
CA GLY A 143 -13.61 13.37 32.35
C GLY A 143 -15.01 13.96 32.47
N LEU A 144 -15.93 13.36 33.26
CA LEU A 144 -17.16 14.04 33.75
C LEU A 144 -17.58 13.51 35.11
N ARG A 145 -16.81 13.81 36.15
CA ARG A 145 -17.36 13.83 37.47
C ARG A 145 -18.03 15.19 37.67
N LYS A 146 -19.35 15.21 37.56
CA LYS A 146 -20.15 16.32 38.09
C LYS A 146 -19.92 16.38 39.59
N GLY A 147 -19.48 17.52 40.12
CA GLY A 147 -19.47 17.81 41.53
C GLY A 147 -20.90 17.82 42.11
N PRO A 148 -21.06 17.58 43.40
CA PRO A 148 -22.36 17.60 44.09
C PRO A 148 -22.90 19.03 44.15
N PRO A 149 -24.25 19.17 44.39
CA PRO A 149 -24.97 20.43 44.41
C PRO A 149 -24.54 21.37 45.53
#